data_92cee9561150dc61961d224d7c85b86f
#
_entry.id   92cee9561150dc61961d224d7c85b86f
#
_cell.length_a   1.000
_cell.length_b   1.000
_cell.length_c   1.000
_cell.angle_alpha   90.00
_cell.angle_beta   90.00
_cell.angle_gamma   90.00
#
_symmetry.space_group_name_H-M   'P 1'
#
loop_
_entity.id
_entity.type
_entity.pdbx_description
1 polymer ?
#
loop_
_entity_poly.entity_id
_entity_poly.type
_entity_poly.pdbx_seq_one_letter_code
_entity_poly.pdbx_strand_id
1 'polypeptide(L)'
;MIKILEENKEIFRDEENKCIKVTATINAASFVMMSDRDKHSLFFDAKPITFEGIARLKEGDADNEVEAIRIAESKMERNYYKYIKRSQIYLIKETEAFSERIKKSLAKSEMNISKANSHIEEICSRL
;
A
#
# COMPACT_ATOMS: atom_id res chain seq x y z
N MET A 1 17.33 -10.68 -4.37
CA MET A 1 16.58 -9.41 -4.45
C MET A 1 15.61 -9.46 -5.60
N ILE A 2 14.41 -8.88 -5.45
CA ILE A 2 13.44 -8.87 -6.53
C ILE A 2 13.94 -8.04 -7.72
N LYS A 3 13.58 -8.49 -8.91
CA LYS A 3 14.09 -7.97 -10.18
C LYS A 3 13.88 -6.48 -10.37
N ILE A 4 12.70 -5.94 -10.00
CA ILE A 4 12.39 -4.52 -10.16
C ILE A 4 13.30 -3.62 -9.32
N LEU A 5 13.67 -4.05 -8.12
CA LEU A 5 14.61 -3.31 -7.28
C LEU A 5 16.03 -3.42 -7.82
N GLU A 6 16.42 -4.60 -8.27
CA GLU A 6 17.75 -4.84 -8.85
C GLU A 6 17.99 -3.99 -10.10
N GLU A 7 17.01 -3.89 -10.98
CA GLU A 7 17.12 -3.13 -12.23
C GLU A 7 17.20 -1.61 -12.01
N ASN A 8 16.66 -1.11 -10.89
CA ASN A 8 16.61 0.32 -10.57
C ASN A 8 17.55 0.72 -9.44
N LYS A 9 18.42 -0.17 -9.07
CA LYS A 9 19.34 0.02 -7.95
C LYS A 9 20.46 1.00 -8.28
N GLU A 10 20.74 1.89 -7.35
CA GLU A 10 21.91 2.77 -7.37
C GLU A 10 22.68 2.63 -6.07
N ILE A 11 24.00 2.65 -6.16
CA ILE A 11 24.89 2.49 -5.02
C ILE A 11 25.66 3.78 -4.82
N PHE A 12 25.59 4.33 -3.63
CA PHE A 12 26.31 5.54 -3.24
C PHE A 12 27.29 5.21 -2.12
N ARG A 13 28.53 5.72 -2.25
CA ARG A 13 29.57 5.57 -1.24
C ARG A 13 29.83 6.92 -0.59
N ASP A 14 29.68 6.97 0.72
CA ASP A 14 30.04 8.13 1.53
C ASP A 14 31.34 7.82 2.27
N GLU A 15 32.45 8.32 1.76
CA GLU A 15 33.77 8.06 2.33
C GLU A 15 33.99 8.78 3.65
N GLU A 16 33.38 9.96 3.85
CA GLU A 16 33.49 10.73 5.10
C GLU A 16 32.84 10.01 6.28
N ASN A 17 31.62 9.51 6.08
CA ASN A 17 30.85 8.81 7.11
C ASN A 17 31.07 7.30 7.06
N LYS A 18 31.88 6.81 6.14
CA LYS A 18 32.14 5.38 5.94
C LYS A 18 30.84 4.56 5.82
N CYS A 19 29.94 5.06 4.97
CA CYS A 19 28.65 4.44 4.74
C CYS A 19 28.49 4.04 3.28
N ILE A 20 27.73 3.00 3.05
CA ILE A 20 27.21 2.64 1.73
C ILE A 20 25.70 2.78 1.78
N LYS A 21 25.17 3.51 0.83
CA LYS A 21 23.73 3.68 0.64
C LYS A 21 23.32 3.03 -0.67
N VAL A 22 22.34 2.17 -0.61
CA VAL A 22 21.72 1.57 -1.78
C VAL A 22 20.30 2.08 -1.89
N THR A 23 19.92 2.56 -3.07
CA THR A 23 18.59 3.05 -3.34
C THR A 23 17.99 2.37 -4.56
N ALA A 24 16.68 2.31 -4.62
CA ALA A 24 15.96 1.96 -5.83
C ALA A 24 14.72 2.84 -5.91
N THR A 25 14.55 3.50 -7.06
CA THR A 25 13.37 4.32 -7.32
C THR A 25 12.51 3.59 -8.34
N ILE A 26 11.30 3.28 -7.97
CA ILE A 26 10.35 2.57 -8.83
C ILE A 26 9.01 3.29 -8.81
N ASN A 27 8.24 3.09 -9.87
CA ASN A 27 6.84 3.52 -9.90
C ASN A 27 6.02 2.46 -9.18
N ALA A 28 5.80 2.66 -7.89
CA ALA A 28 4.99 1.76 -7.10
C ALA A 28 3.53 2.19 -7.13
N ALA A 29 2.64 1.23 -7.31
CA ALA A 29 1.22 1.48 -7.11
C ALA A 29 1.01 1.74 -5.62
N SER A 30 0.44 2.89 -5.29
CA SER A 30 0.07 3.24 -3.94
C SER A 30 -1.44 3.39 -3.83
N PHE A 31 -1.97 3.03 -2.67
CA PHE A 31 -3.37 3.27 -2.37
C PHE A 31 -3.50 4.72 -1.90
N VAL A 32 -4.08 5.55 -2.74
CA VAL A 32 -4.30 6.95 -2.39
C VAL A 32 -5.40 7.01 -1.34
N MET A 33 -5.15 7.79 -0.29
CA MET A 33 -6.22 8.12 0.64
C MET A 33 -7.31 8.83 -0.14
N MET A 34 -8.48 8.23 -0.14
CA MET A 34 -9.62 8.80 -0.84
C MET A 34 -10.05 10.09 -0.15
N SER A 35 -10.17 11.15 -0.94
CA SER A 35 -10.79 12.38 -0.46
C SER A 35 -12.25 12.11 -0.07
N ASP A 36 -12.82 12.98 0.75
CA ASP A 36 -14.24 12.85 1.14
C ASP A 36 -15.21 12.77 -0.04
N ARG A 37 -14.79 13.25 -1.21
CA ARG A 37 -15.58 13.19 -2.44
C ARG A 37 -15.59 11.81 -3.09
N ASP A 38 -14.57 11.00 -2.84
CA ASP A 38 -14.35 9.72 -3.52
C ASP A 38 -14.44 8.52 -2.58
N LYS A 39 -15.28 8.62 -1.55
CA LYS A 39 -15.42 7.59 -0.51
C LYS A 39 -15.80 6.20 -1.02
N HIS A 40 -16.21 6.09 -2.26
CA HIS A 40 -16.67 4.83 -2.85
C HIS A 40 -15.73 4.28 -3.92
N SER A 41 -14.58 4.92 -4.13
CA SER A 41 -13.61 4.52 -5.13
C SER A 41 -12.30 4.10 -4.48
N LEU A 42 -11.70 3.04 -5.00
CA LEU A 42 -10.35 2.61 -4.66
C LEU A 42 -9.43 2.99 -5.82
N PHE A 43 -8.43 3.82 -5.53
CA PHE A 43 -7.48 4.26 -6.54
C PHE A 43 -6.11 3.67 -6.29
N PHE A 44 -5.48 3.22 -7.38
CA PHE A 44 -4.06 2.93 -7.41
C PHE A 44 -3.39 4.09 -8.12
N ASP A 45 -2.53 4.80 -7.41
CA ASP A 45 -1.74 5.87 -7.98
C ASP A 45 -0.29 5.40 -8.10
N ALA A 46 0.21 5.42 -9.34
CA ALA A 46 1.60 5.08 -9.61
C ALA A 46 2.46 6.32 -9.39
N LYS A 47 3.19 6.35 -8.28
CA LYS A 47 4.14 7.41 -7.93
C LYS A 47 5.54 6.84 -7.88
N PRO A 48 6.56 7.62 -8.30
CA PRO A 48 7.93 7.23 -8.06
C PRO A 48 8.21 7.23 -6.56
N ILE A 49 8.63 6.10 -6.04
CA ILE A 49 8.97 5.92 -4.62
C ILE A 49 10.40 5.41 -4.55
N THR A 50 11.19 6.02 -3.69
CA THR A 50 12.58 5.63 -3.46
C THR A 50 12.67 4.84 -2.16
N PHE A 51 13.20 3.63 -2.27
CA PHE A 51 13.53 2.79 -1.13
C PHE A 51 15.03 2.85 -0.92
N GLU A 52 15.46 2.87 0.33
CA GLU A 52 16.88 2.95 0.65
C GLU A 52 17.28 2.03 1.80
N GLY A 53 18.54 1.65 1.77
CA GLY A 53 19.19 0.95 2.85
C GLY A 53 20.61 1.50 3.03
N ILE A 54 21.03 1.66 4.28
CA ILE A 54 22.33 2.20 4.63
C ILE A 54 23.08 1.20 5.50
N ALA A 55 24.32 0.92 5.15
CA ALA A 55 25.22 0.11 5.95
C ALA A 55 26.49 0.92 6.27
N ARG A 56 26.96 0.82 7.51
CA ARG A 56 28.22 1.42 7.93
C ARG A 56 29.38 0.44 7.74
N LEU A 57 30.46 0.96 7.22
CA LEU A 57 31.73 0.23 7.15
C LEU A 57 32.43 0.35 8.50
N LYS A 58 32.88 -0.76 9.06
CA LYS A 58 33.69 -0.76 10.27
C LYS A 58 35.15 -0.42 9.91
N GLU A 59 35.86 0.22 10.85
CA GLU A 59 37.29 0.49 10.66
C GLU A 59 38.08 -0.81 10.42
N GLY A 60 38.96 -0.77 9.42
CA GLY A 60 39.78 -1.92 9.07
C GLY A 60 39.13 -2.93 8.13
N ASP A 61 37.88 -2.69 7.72
CA ASP A 61 37.10 -3.62 6.90
C ASP A 61 37.08 -3.19 5.43
N ALA A 62 38.23 -2.81 4.85
CA ALA A 62 38.31 -2.47 3.42
C ALA A 62 37.82 -3.64 2.53
N ASP A 63 37.94 -4.89 3.02
CA ASP A 63 37.54 -6.09 2.29
C ASP A 63 36.04 -6.42 2.46
N ASN A 64 35.31 -5.68 3.29
CA ASN A 64 33.90 -5.94 3.58
C ASN A 64 32.91 -5.00 2.85
N GLU A 65 33.37 -4.30 1.81
CA GLU A 65 32.47 -3.47 1.01
C GLU A 65 31.35 -4.30 0.38
N VAL A 66 31.65 -5.50 -0.09
CA VAL A 66 30.66 -6.41 -0.67
C VAL A 66 29.59 -6.80 0.37
N GLU A 67 30.01 -7.09 1.59
CA GLU A 67 29.08 -7.42 2.68
C GLU A 67 28.24 -6.19 3.08
N ALA A 68 28.85 -5.01 3.14
CA ALA A 68 28.12 -3.77 3.42
C ALA A 68 27.06 -3.47 2.34
N ILE A 69 27.40 -3.69 1.08
CA ILE A 69 26.44 -3.56 -0.02
C ILE A 69 25.26 -4.53 0.17
N ARG A 70 25.54 -5.80 0.49
CA ARG A 70 24.51 -6.81 0.74
C ARG A 70 23.59 -6.43 1.90
N ILE A 71 24.14 -5.90 2.98
CA ILE A 71 23.38 -5.41 4.13
C ILE A 71 22.48 -4.24 3.71
N ALA A 72 23.04 -3.27 2.98
CA ALA A 72 22.29 -2.12 2.49
C ALA A 72 21.16 -2.54 1.53
N GLU A 73 21.44 -3.46 0.63
CA GLU A 73 20.44 -4.03 -0.28
C GLU A 73 19.31 -4.72 0.49
N SER A 74 19.65 -5.52 1.50
CA SER A 74 18.66 -6.20 2.33
C SER A 74 17.79 -5.23 3.13
N LYS A 75 18.38 -4.14 3.63
CA LYS A 75 17.64 -3.08 4.32
C LYS A 75 16.70 -2.34 3.37
N MET A 76 17.14 -2.07 2.16
CA MET A 76 16.32 -1.46 1.12
C MET A 76 15.13 -2.36 0.76
N GLU A 77 15.38 -3.65 0.54
CA GLU A 77 14.36 -4.64 0.26
C GLU A 77 13.35 -4.77 1.42
N ARG A 78 13.84 -4.78 2.66
CA ARG A 78 12.99 -4.75 3.85
C ARG A 78 12.07 -3.53 3.86
N ASN A 79 12.59 -2.36 3.52
CA ASN A 79 11.79 -1.13 3.47
C ASN A 79 10.75 -1.17 2.36
N TYR A 80 11.07 -1.79 1.24
CA TYR A 80 10.10 -2.07 0.18
C TYR A 80 8.96 -2.96 0.68
N TYR A 81 9.27 -4.07 1.35
CA TYR A 81 8.25 -4.98 1.87
C TYR A 81 7.41 -4.34 2.98
N LYS A 82 8.00 -3.47 3.81
CA LYS A 82 7.24 -2.69 4.78
C LYS A 82 6.22 -1.77 4.11
N TYR A 83 6.61 -1.14 3.02
CA TYR A 83 5.70 -0.31 2.24
C TYR A 83 4.55 -1.13 1.66
N ILE A 84 4.84 -2.27 1.05
CA ILE A 84 3.83 -3.17 0.49
C ILE A 84 2.86 -3.63 1.59
N LYS A 85 3.38 -4.04 2.73
CA LYS A 85 2.57 -4.46 3.88
C LYS A 85 1.61 -3.37 4.34
N ARG A 86 2.11 -2.14 4.49
CA ARG A 86 1.26 -1.00 4.89
C ARG A 86 0.16 -0.73 3.88
N SER A 87 0.48 -0.79 2.60
CA SER A 87 -0.49 -0.61 1.52
C SER A 87 -1.57 -1.68 1.54
N GLN A 88 -1.18 -2.93 1.78
CA GLN A 88 -2.12 -4.05 1.88
C GLN A 88 -3.05 -3.92 3.09
N ILE A 89 -2.51 -3.53 4.25
CA ILE A 89 -3.31 -3.29 5.46
C ILE A 89 -4.30 -2.15 5.23
N TYR A 90 -3.85 -1.08 4.61
CA TYR A 90 -4.72 0.05 4.27
C TYR A 90 -5.85 -0.39 3.34
N LEU A 91 -5.56 -1.16 2.31
CA LEU A 91 -6.56 -1.67 1.37
C LEU A 91 -7.61 -2.54 2.07
N ILE A 92 -7.18 -3.42 2.96
CA ILE A 92 -8.08 -4.27 3.74
C ILE A 92 -9.06 -3.42 4.55
N LYS A 93 -8.56 -2.40 5.26
CA LYS A 93 -9.40 -1.50 6.05
C LYS A 93 -10.40 -0.73 5.20
N GLU A 94 -9.97 -0.21 4.05
CA GLU A 94 -10.85 0.52 3.14
C GLU A 94 -11.91 -0.40 2.53
N THR A 95 -11.54 -1.62 2.19
CA THR A 95 -12.47 -2.62 1.65
C THR A 95 -13.51 -3.01 2.70
N GLU A 96 -13.12 -3.20 3.95
CA GLU A 96 -14.04 -3.50 5.04
C GLU A 96 -15.02 -2.34 5.29
N ALA A 97 -14.53 -1.10 5.32
CA ALA A 97 -15.37 0.08 5.49
C ALA A 97 -16.38 0.22 4.35
N PHE A 98 -15.95 -0.03 3.12
CA PHE A 98 -16.83 -0.02 1.95
C PHE A 98 -17.89 -1.10 2.03
N SER A 99 -17.50 -2.32 2.43
CA SER A 99 -18.42 -3.45 2.62
C SER A 99 -19.49 -3.12 3.66
N GLU A 100 -19.11 -2.50 4.77
CA GLU A 100 -20.07 -2.09 5.81
C GLU A 100 -21.08 -1.05 5.31
N ARG A 101 -20.63 -0.09 4.49
CA ARG A 101 -21.53 0.90 3.88
C ARG A 101 -22.54 0.25 2.95
N ILE A 102 -22.09 -0.72 2.15
CA ILE A 102 -22.98 -1.46 1.24
C ILE A 102 -23.98 -2.28 2.03
N LYS A 103 -23.57 -2.95 3.11
CA LYS A 103 -24.48 -3.72 3.97
C LYS A 103 -25.58 -2.86 4.56
N LYS A 104 -25.25 -1.65 5.00
CA LYS A 104 -26.26 -0.69 5.51
C LYS A 104 -27.23 -0.26 4.41
N SER A 105 -26.72 0.01 3.22
CA SER A 105 -27.56 0.35 2.08
C SER A 105 -28.48 -0.80 1.67
N LEU A 106 -27.97 -2.03 1.69
CA LEU A 106 -28.74 -3.24 1.41
C LEU A 106 -29.90 -3.40 2.40
N ALA A 107 -29.62 -3.27 3.70
CA ALA A 107 -30.64 -3.36 4.74
C ALA A 107 -31.76 -2.32 4.54
N LYS A 108 -31.39 -1.09 4.15
CA LYS A 108 -32.36 -0.04 3.83
C LYS A 108 -33.19 -0.39 2.60
N SER A 109 -32.58 -0.95 1.58
CA SER A 109 -33.30 -1.40 0.37
C SER A 109 -34.30 -2.52 0.69
N GLU A 110 -33.88 -3.49 1.50
CA GLU A 110 -34.79 -4.57 1.95
C GLU A 110 -35.97 -4.04 2.73
N MET A 111 -35.75 -3.06 3.63
CA MET A 111 -36.82 -2.42 4.36
C MET A 111 -37.77 -1.67 3.44
N ASN A 112 -37.27 -0.98 2.44
CA ASN A 112 -38.06 -0.24 1.46
C ASN A 112 -38.89 -1.20 0.59
N ILE A 113 -38.35 -2.34 0.21
CA ILE A 113 -39.07 -3.39 -0.52
C ILE A 113 -40.23 -3.91 0.35
N SER A 114 -39.98 -4.19 1.62
CA SER A 114 -41.01 -4.66 2.56
C SER A 114 -42.13 -3.65 2.70
N LYS A 115 -41.83 -2.36 2.83
CA LYS A 115 -42.83 -1.30 2.88
C LYS A 115 -43.66 -1.20 1.61
N ALA A 116 -42.98 -1.31 0.44
CA ALA A 116 -43.67 -1.30 -0.85
C ALA A 116 -44.63 -2.49 -0.98
N ASN A 117 -44.18 -3.68 -0.58
CA ASN A 117 -45.02 -4.88 -0.60
C ASN A 117 -46.26 -4.75 0.31
N SER A 118 -46.08 -4.20 1.51
CA SER A 118 -47.19 -3.94 2.44
C SER A 118 -48.20 -2.95 1.84
N HIS A 119 -47.68 -1.92 1.15
CA HIS A 119 -48.55 -0.94 0.49
C HIS A 119 -49.33 -1.55 -0.68
N ILE A 120 -48.70 -2.41 -1.45
CA ILE A 120 -49.37 -3.17 -2.54
C ILE A 120 -50.47 -4.04 -1.96
N GLU A 121 -50.22 -4.79 -0.91
CA GLU A 121 -51.21 -5.64 -0.25
C GLU A 121 -52.40 -4.82 0.27
N GLU A 122 -52.13 -3.65 0.85
CA GLU A 122 -53.15 -2.75 1.34
C GLU A 122 -54.05 -2.25 0.20
N ILE A 123 -53.48 -1.86 -0.91
CA ILE A 123 -54.22 -1.42 -2.11
C ILE A 123 -55.06 -2.60 -2.63
N CYS A 124 -54.48 -3.79 -2.79
CA CYS A 124 -55.16 -4.96 -3.30
C CYS A 124 -56.34 -5.38 -2.39
N SER A 125 -56.23 -5.21 -1.07
CA SER A 125 -57.29 -5.54 -0.14
C SER A 125 -58.52 -4.63 -0.23
N ARG A 126 -58.38 -3.46 -0.83
CA ARG A 126 -59.46 -2.48 -1.06
C ARG A 126 -60.22 -2.71 -2.35
N LEU A 127 -59.67 -3.54 -3.20
CA LEU A 127 -60.32 -3.91 -4.46
C LEU A 127 -61.26 -5.10 -4.23
#